data_9865db98ef375c3b38d496cc20d7c071
#
_entry.id   9865db98ef375c3b38d496cc20d7c071
#
_cell.length_a   1.000
_cell.length_b   1.000
_cell.length_c   1.000
_cell.angle_alpha   90.00
_cell.angle_beta   90.00
_cell.angle_gamma   90.00
#
_symmetry.space_group_name_H-M   'P 1'
#
loop_
_entity.id
_entity.type
_entity.pdbx_description
1 polymer ?
#
loop_
_entity_poly.entity_id
_entity_poly.type
_entity_poly.pdbx_seq_one_letter_code
_entity_poly.pdbx_strand_id
1 'polypeptide(L)'
;MKTILILLVTLFTNLFPAKDTPSRDSLRLLFWNVENFFDWRNDSTSVSDAEFSSRGARRWTKKRFFAKCNAIAKVILWAGQDGEYTTPTLPDVIGLAEVENAFVLRCLLAETALRKLDYRIVHFDSPDPRGIDVALLYRASRLELTDTKPCHLYAEDSSAMATRDILLAHFRASEGEEMAFLVNHHPSKYGGAAVSEPRRQRAVVRLKELADSLAGIGVTRILAMGDMNDTPANPVYRLLEPSLRNLAEDLYRQGEGTIKYDGAWELIDMFFASPSARTGPMRILRVPFLLTPDTAHAGLKPLRTYSGPRYLGGVSDHCPISITFYL
;
A
#
# COMPACT_ATOMS: atom_id res chain seq x y z
N MET A 1 44.01 47.24 -39.31
CA MET A 1 44.24 46.04 -38.51
C MET A 1 42.90 45.64 -37.90
N LYS A 2 42.30 44.57 -38.42
CA LYS A 2 41.00 44.01 -37.88
C LYS A 2 41.35 42.80 -37.06
N THR A 3 41.18 42.90 -35.76
CA THR A 3 41.42 41.80 -34.82
C THR A 3 40.22 40.85 -34.87
N ILE A 4 40.41 39.63 -35.31
CA ILE A 4 39.43 38.54 -35.31
C ILE A 4 39.40 37.93 -33.95
N LEU A 5 38.29 38.03 -33.22
CA LEU A 5 38.02 37.37 -31.94
C LEU A 5 37.50 35.95 -32.25
N ILE A 6 38.31 34.94 -32.05
CA ILE A 6 37.90 33.53 -32.15
C ILE A 6 37.21 33.14 -30.84
N LEU A 7 35.91 32.97 -30.90
CA LEU A 7 35.11 32.45 -29.80
C LEU A 7 35.25 30.92 -29.76
N LEU A 8 36.03 30.41 -28.80
CA LEU A 8 36.14 28.98 -28.53
C LEU A 8 34.86 28.53 -27.80
N VAL A 9 33.93 27.94 -28.52
CA VAL A 9 32.76 27.23 -27.91
C VAL A 9 33.25 25.85 -27.48
N THR A 10 33.63 25.70 -26.22
CA THR A 10 33.86 24.38 -25.61
C THR A 10 32.50 23.70 -25.43
N LEU A 11 32.24 22.70 -26.26
CA LEU A 11 31.16 21.73 -26.03
C LEU A 11 31.48 20.93 -24.78
N PHE A 12 30.93 21.30 -23.64
CA PHE A 12 30.82 20.38 -22.51
C PHE A 12 29.73 19.35 -22.87
N THR A 13 30.13 18.25 -23.46
CA THR A 13 29.33 17.03 -23.44
C THR A 13 29.33 16.52 -22.02
N ASN A 14 28.24 16.85 -21.31
CA ASN A 14 27.94 16.23 -20.03
C ASN A 14 27.81 14.72 -20.24
N LEU A 15 28.89 13.98 -19.95
CA LEU A 15 28.81 12.55 -19.68
C LEU A 15 28.12 12.37 -18.32
N PHE A 16 26.81 12.58 -18.26
CA PHE A 16 26.01 11.92 -17.26
C PHE A 16 25.78 10.50 -17.77
N PRO A 17 26.10 9.45 -16.98
CA PRO A 17 25.64 8.12 -17.33
C PRO A 17 24.13 8.21 -17.52
N ALA A 18 23.63 7.69 -18.63
CA ALA A 18 22.20 7.55 -18.87
C ALA A 18 21.66 6.74 -17.69
N LYS A 19 21.01 7.45 -16.76
CA LYS A 19 20.28 6.79 -15.69
C LYS A 19 19.11 6.09 -16.37
N ASP A 20 18.99 4.80 -16.12
CA ASP A 20 18.07 3.90 -16.77
C ASP A 20 16.67 4.51 -16.89
N THR A 21 16.18 4.60 -18.12
CA THR A 21 14.75 4.62 -18.38
C THR A 21 14.13 3.46 -17.60
N PRO A 22 12.98 3.62 -16.93
CA PRO A 22 12.33 2.49 -16.28
C PRO A 22 12.20 1.39 -17.29
N SER A 23 12.92 0.30 -17.08
CA SER A 23 12.93 -0.79 -18.04
C SER A 23 11.51 -1.35 -18.07
N ARG A 24 11.07 -1.78 -19.25
CA ARG A 24 9.80 -2.51 -19.38
C ARG A 24 9.79 -3.77 -18.51
N ASP A 25 10.95 -4.17 -18.02
CA ASP A 25 11.25 -5.40 -17.30
C ASP A 25 11.01 -5.32 -15.79
N SER A 26 10.39 -4.25 -15.29
CA SER A 26 10.07 -4.11 -13.86
C SER A 26 8.80 -3.32 -13.61
N LEU A 27 8.16 -3.61 -12.47
CA LEU A 27 6.99 -2.91 -11.94
C LEU A 27 7.36 -2.26 -10.62
N ARG A 28 6.85 -1.05 -10.38
CA ARG A 28 6.91 -0.42 -9.06
C ARG A 28 5.61 -0.71 -8.31
N LEU A 29 5.76 -1.22 -7.10
CA LEU A 29 4.64 -1.51 -6.23
C LEU A 29 4.67 -0.59 -5.03
N LEU A 30 3.49 -0.14 -4.63
CA LEU A 30 3.24 0.65 -3.43
C LEU A 30 2.18 -0.06 -2.59
N PHE A 31 2.35 -0.12 -1.28
CA PHE A 31 1.27 -0.42 -0.36
C PHE A 31 1.14 0.70 0.68
N TRP A 32 -0.10 1.03 1.04
CA TRP A 32 -0.37 2.02 2.07
C TRP A 32 -1.72 1.79 2.76
N ASN A 33 -1.71 1.69 4.08
CA ASN A 33 -2.92 1.88 4.87
C ASN A 33 -3.21 3.38 4.91
N VAL A 34 -4.35 3.79 4.35
CA VAL A 34 -4.71 5.21 4.19
C VAL A 34 -5.55 5.76 5.35
N GLU A 35 -5.67 5.03 6.43
CA GLU A 35 -6.40 5.38 7.66
C GLU A 35 -7.84 5.87 7.41
N ASN A 36 -8.82 4.99 7.51
CA ASN A 36 -10.25 5.33 7.47
C ASN A 36 -10.63 6.22 6.26
N PHE A 37 -10.44 5.70 5.06
CA PHE A 37 -10.78 6.41 3.82
C PHE A 37 -12.27 6.24 3.49
N PHE A 38 -13.11 6.92 4.28
CA PHE A 38 -14.57 6.99 4.13
C PHE A 38 -14.98 8.15 3.26
N ASP A 39 -16.15 8.04 2.62
CA ASP A 39 -16.81 9.19 2.02
C ASP A 39 -17.53 10.04 3.12
N TRP A 40 -18.22 11.09 2.75
CA TRP A 40 -18.87 12.02 3.71
C TRP A 40 -20.37 11.75 3.91
N ARG A 41 -20.91 10.73 3.28
CA ARG A 41 -22.33 10.35 3.33
C ARG A 41 -22.47 9.23 4.32
N ASN A 42 -23.66 9.06 4.84
CA ASN A 42 -24.01 7.90 5.64
C ASN A 42 -25.00 7.06 4.82
N ASP A 43 -24.54 5.95 4.30
CA ASP A 43 -25.37 4.97 3.61
C ASP A 43 -25.88 3.86 4.53
N SER A 44 -25.54 3.95 5.82
CA SER A 44 -25.96 3.02 6.89
C SER A 44 -25.42 1.60 6.72
N THR A 45 -24.34 1.41 5.98
CA THR A 45 -23.73 0.08 5.75
C THR A 45 -22.90 -0.40 6.93
N SER A 46 -22.34 0.53 7.72
CA SER A 46 -21.52 0.20 8.89
C SER A 46 -21.62 1.24 10.01
N VAL A 47 -21.13 0.86 11.21
CA VAL A 47 -21.04 1.79 12.35
C VAL A 47 -20.06 2.93 12.05
N SER A 48 -18.95 2.64 11.39
CA SER A 48 -17.94 3.65 11.07
C SER A 48 -18.41 4.63 10.00
N ASP A 49 -19.26 4.21 9.06
CA ASP A 49 -19.89 5.09 8.07
C ASP A 49 -20.74 6.18 8.76
N ALA A 50 -21.55 5.81 9.75
CA ALA A 50 -22.28 6.79 10.55
C ALA A 50 -21.35 7.76 11.29
N GLU A 51 -20.21 7.27 11.83
CA GLU A 51 -19.22 8.09 12.54
C GLU A 51 -18.51 9.05 11.59
N PHE A 52 -18.09 8.56 10.40
CA PHE A 52 -17.35 9.31 9.38
C PHE A 52 -18.24 10.05 8.38
N SER A 53 -19.45 10.42 8.76
CA SER A 53 -20.34 11.24 7.93
C SER A 53 -20.24 12.74 8.26
N SER A 54 -20.86 13.58 7.42
CA SER A 54 -20.88 15.04 7.62
C SER A 54 -21.60 15.45 8.91
N ARG A 55 -22.54 14.64 9.41
CA ARG A 55 -23.29 14.84 10.64
C ARG A 55 -22.83 13.91 11.78
N GLY A 56 -21.94 12.97 11.47
CA GLY A 56 -21.41 12.02 12.42
C GLY A 56 -20.42 12.63 13.42
N ALA A 57 -19.97 11.83 14.36
CA ALA A 57 -19.06 12.26 15.44
C ALA A 57 -17.74 12.88 14.93
N ARG A 58 -17.23 12.41 13.79
CA ARG A 58 -16.03 12.94 13.14
C ARG A 58 -16.28 14.22 12.33
N ARG A 59 -17.56 14.55 12.06
CA ARG A 59 -17.92 15.68 11.15
C ARG A 59 -17.11 15.61 9.86
N TRP A 60 -17.09 14.43 9.24
CA TRP A 60 -16.33 14.13 8.04
C TRP A 60 -17.02 14.74 6.81
N THR A 61 -16.68 15.99 6.51
CA THR A 61 -17.33 16.76 5.45
C THR A 61 -16.78 16.43 4.07
N LYS A 62 -17.54 16.72 3.02
CA LYS A 62 -17.11 16.62 1.62
C LYS A 62 -15.76 17.32 1.38
N LYS A 63 -15.55 18.50 2.01
CA LYS A 63 -14.27 19.24 1.90
C LYS A 63 -13.09 18.44 2.48
N ARG A 64 -13.27 17.80 3.65
CA ARG A 64 -12.24 16.98 4.28
C ARG A 64 -11.92 15.72 3.46
N PHE A 65 -12.98 15.10 2.93
CA PHE A 65 -12.83 13.95 2.03
C PHE A 65 -11.98 14.28 0.80
N PHE A 66 -12.31 15.34 0.04
CA PHE A 66 -11.52 15.71 -1.12
C PHE A 66 -10.12 16.23 -0.78
N ALA A 67 -9.92 16.85 0.39
CA ALA A 67 -8.59 17.16 0.88
C ALA A 67 -7.74 15.89 1.06
N LYS A 68 -8.32 14.83 1.63
CA LYS A 68 -7.67 13.52 1.80
C LYS A 68 -7.43 12.84 0.45
N CYS A 69 -8.39 12.83 -0.48
CA CYS A 69 -8.18 12.33 -1.85
C CYS A 69 -6.98 12.99 -2.52
N ASN A 70 -6.89 14.32 -2.47
CA ASN A 70 -5.78 15.06 -3.06
C ASN A 70 -4.44 14.75 -2.37
N ALA A 71 -4.45 14.57 -1.06
CA ALA A 71 -3.24 14.20 -0.32
C ALA A 71 -2.77 12.78 -0.66
N ILE A 72 -3.68 11.80 -0.75
CA ILE A 72 -3.36 10.44 -1.21
C ILE A 72 -2.78 10.48 -2.63
N ALA A 73 -3.45 11.19 -3.56
CA ALA A 73 -2.96 11.33 -4.92
C ALA A 73 -1.55 11.97 -4.98
N LYS A 74 -1.30 12.98 -4.15
CA LYS A 74 0.02 13.62 -4.05
C LYS A 74 1.09 12.65 -3.57
N VAL A 75 0.78 11.74 -2.64
CA VAL A 75 1.71 10.70 -2.18
C VAL A 75 2.03 9.72 -3.30
N ILE A 76 1.02 9.25 -4.04
CA ILE A 76 1.20 8.36 -5.19
C ILE A 76 2.12 9.00 -6.24
N LEU A 77 1.90 10.28 -6.55
CA LEU A 77 2.74 11.02 -7.48
C LEU A 77 4.16 11.26 -6.94
N TRP A 78 4.29 11.50 -5.64
CA TRP A 78 5.58 11.69 -4.97
C TRP A 78 6.38 10.38 -4.95
N ALA A 79 5.73 9.24 -4.75
CA ALA A 79 6.38 7.93 -4.77
C ALA A 79 7.07 7.62 -6.11
N GLY A 80 6.66 8.27 -7.19
CA GLY A 80 7.32 8.21 -8.49
C GLY A 80 8.63 9.02 -8.57
N GLN A 81 8.95 9.85 -7.57
CA GLN A 81 10.06 10.80 -7.57
C GLN A 81 11.11 10.50 -6.51
N ASP A 82 11.15 9.29 -5.95
CA ASP A 82 11.98 8.93 -4.80
C ASP A 82 13.51 8.94 -5.04
N GLY A 83 13.95 9.46 -6.19
CA GLY A 83 15.37 9.68 -6.51
C GLY A 83 16.12 8.44 -7.00
N GLU A 84 15.49 7.29 -7.04
CA GLU A 84 16.11 6.05 -7.55
C GLU A 84 16.26 6.07 -9.07
N TYR A 85 15.37 6.78 -9.77
CA TYR A 85 15.37 6.89 -11.23
C TYR A 85 15.49 8.35 -11.68
N THR A 86 16.12 8.58 -12.82
CA THR A 86 16.24 9.92 -13.44
C THR A 86 14.89 10.42 -13.95
N THR A 87 14.02 9.52 -14.36
CA THR A 87 12.64 9.82 -14.78
C THR A 87 11.68 9.40 -13.69
N PRO A 88 10.74 10.28 -13.28
CA PRO A 88 9.70 9.91 -12.35
C PRO A 88 8.95 8.68 -12.84
N THR A 89 8.99 7.59 -12.07
CA THR A 89 8.31 6.34 -12.41
C THR A 89 7.18 6.10 -11.42
N LEU A 90 5.96 6.30 -11.88
CA LEU A 90 4.77 6.08 -11.04
C LEU A 90 4.66 4.62 -10.62
N PRO A 91 4.08 4.33 -9.45
CA PRO A 91 3.73 2.97 -9.09
C PRO A 91 2.83 2.32 -10.14
N ASP A 92 3.17 1.10 -10.56
CA ASP A 92 2.37 0.33 -11.52
C ASP A 92 1.22 -0.40 -10.82
N VAL A 93 1.44 -0.79 -9.56
CA VAL A 93 0.46 -1.46 -8.69
C VAL A 93 0.45 -0.78 -7.32
N ILE A 94 -0.73 -0.50 -6.81
CA ILE A 94 -0.93 0.17 -5.52
C ILE A 94 -1.93 -0.64 -4.71
N GLY A 95 -1.49 -1.26 -3.62
CA GLY A 95 -2.36 -1.83 -2.61
C GLY A 95 -2.76 -0.76 -1.59
N LEU A 96 -4.03 -0.69 -1.27
CA LEU A 96 -4.57 0.21 -0.26
C LEU A 96 -5.32 -0.57 0.81
N ALA A 97 -5.26 -0.13 2.06
CA ALA A 97 -6.08 -0.65 3.15
C ALA A 97 -6.87 0.49 3.81
N GLU A 98 -7.93 0.11 4.54
CA GLU A 98 -8.90 1.01 5.17
C GLU A 98 -9.66 1.87 4.15
N VAL A 99 -10.08 1.27 3.06
CA VAL A 99 -10.93 1.84 2.03
C VAL A 99 -12.39 1.46 2.31
N GLU A 100 -13.30 2.41 2.32
CA GLU A 100 -14.71 2.13 2.60
C GLU A 100 -15.38 1.37 1.45
N ASN A 101 -15.26 1.87 0.22
CA ASN A 101 -16.01 1.35 -0.92
C ASN A 101 -15.42 1.78 -2.28
N ALA A 102 -15.97 1.22 -3.36
CA ALA A 102 -15.51 1.58 -4.71
C ALA A 102 -15.77 3.07 -5.08
N PHE A 103 -16.69 3.76 -4.41
CA PHE A 103 -16.98 5.17 -4.70
C PHE A 103 -15.80 6.07 -4.30
N VAL A 104 -15.19 5.87 -3.11
CA VAL A 104 -14.05 6.67 -2.68
C VAL A 104 -12.85 6.50 -3.62
N LEU A 105 -12.65 5.30 -4.17
CA LEU A 105 -11.61 5.02 -5.16
C LEU A 105 -11.90 5.69 -6.50
N ARG A 106 -13.14 5.69 -6.96
CA ARG A 106 -13.54 6.44 -8.17
C ARG A 106 -13.30 7.94 -7.99
N CYS A 107 -13.64 8.50 -6.83
CA CYS A 107 -13.34 9.90 -6.53
C CYS A 107 -11.83 10.18 -6.50
N LEU A 108 -11.05 9.29 -5.89
CA LEU A 108 -9.58 9.40 -5.89
C LEU A 108 -9.02 9.47 -7.31
N LEU A 109 -9.47 8.61 -8.21
CA LEU A 109 -8.97 8.58 -9.58
C LEU A 109 -9.54 9.72 -10.46
N ALA A 110 -10.83 10.03 -10.35
CA ALA A 110 -11.49 10.97 -11.26
C ALA A 110 -11.33 12.45 -10.87
N GLU A 111 -11.29 12.74 -9.54
CA GLU A 111 -11.37 14.11 -9.03
C GLU A 111 -10.02 14.66 -8.55
N THR A 112 -8.92 13.92 -8.78
CA THR A 112 -7.57 14.36 -8.43
C THR A 112 -6.66 14.44 -9.66
N ALA A 113 -5.38 14.72 -9.45
CA ALA A 113 -4.39 14.72 -10.52
C ALA A 113 -4.22 13.32 -11.17
N LEU A 114 -4.64 12.24 -10.50
CA LEU A 114 -4.57 10.88 -11.03
C LEU A 114 -5.50 10.64 -12.23
N ARG A 115 -6.50 11.50 -12.47
CA ARG A 115 -7.42 11.41 -13.61
C ARG A 115 -6.73 11.39 -14.99
N LYS A 116 -5.49 11.85 -15.05
CA LYS A 116 -4.68 11.86 -16.27
C LYS A 116 -3.92 10.56 -16.49
N LEU A 117 -4.02 9.64 -15.55
CA LEU A 117 -3.31 8.36 -15.55
C LEU A 117 -4.28 7.22 -15.82
N ASP A 118 -3.75 6.11 -16.28
CA ASP A 118 -4.51 4.94 -16.73
C ASP A 118 -4.80 3.92 -15.63
N TYR A 119 -4.88 4.36 -14.36
CA TYR A 119 -5.20 3.47 -13.25
C TYR A 119 -6.60 2.85 -13.38
N ARG A 120 -6.69 1.56 -13.05
CA ARG A 120 -7.93 0.79 -12.90
C ARG A 120 -8.05 0.33 -11.47
N ILE A 121 -9.27 0.05 -11.04
CA ILE A 121 -9.63 -0.32 -9.67
C ILE A 121 -9.98 -1.80 -9.63
N VAL A 122 -9.46 -2.51 -8.62
CA VAL A 122 -9.95 -3.81 -8.14
C VAL A 122 -10.35 -3.62 -6.69
N HIS A 123 -11.61 -3.89 -6.37
CA HIS A 123 -12.16 -3.74 -5.03
C HIS A 123 -13.36 -4.65 -4.84
N PHE A 124 -13.51 -5.19 -3.65
CA PHE A 124 -14.67 -5.96 -3.19
C PHE A 124 -15.00 -5.54 -1.77
N ASP A 125 -16.29 -5.46 -1.48
CA ASP A 125 -16.77 -5.26 -0.10
C ASP A 125 -16.50 -6.54 0.70
N SER A 126 -15.97 -6.41 1.91
CA SER A 126 -15.67 -7.51 2.83
C SER A 126 -16.61 -7.49 4.04
N PRO A 127 -16.75 -8.62 4.77
CA PRO A 127 -17.65 -8.70 5.92
C PRO A 127 -17.10 -8.00 7.19
N ASP A 128 -16.24 -7.01 7.06
CA ASP A 128 -15.70 -6.27 8.20
C ASP A 128 -16.77 -5.35 8.81
N PRO A 129 -17.05 -5.44 10.13
CA PRO A 129 -18.10 -4.63 10.76
C PRO A 129 -17.84 -3.13 10.75
N ARG A 130 -16.57 -2.70 10.58
CA ARG A 130 -16.21 -1.29 10.42
C ARG A 130 -16.54 -0.75 9.04
N GLY A 131 -16.79 -1.63 8.04
CA GLY A 131 -17.00 -1.24 6.65
C GLY A 131 -15.72 -0.70 6.02
N ILE A 132 -14.61 -1.38 6.24
CA ILE A 132 -13.33 -1.06 5.61
C ILE A 132 -12.78 -2.28 4.89
N ASP A 133 -12.19 -2.03 3.73
CA ASP A 133 -11.71 -3.04 2.81
C ASP A 133 -10.26 -2.82 2.43
N VAL A 134 -9.75 -3.75 1.64
CA VAL A 134 -8.53 -3.57 0.86
C VAL A 134 -8.89 -3.32 -0.60
N ALA A 135 -8.03 -2.60 -1.30
CA ALA A 135 -8.18 -2.32 -2.72
C ALA A 135 -6.85 -2.41 -3.45
N LEU A 136 -6.92 -2.59 -4.77
CA LEU A 136 -5.75 -2.55 -5.64
C LEU A 136 -6.03 -1.60 -6.80
N LEU A 137 -5.07 -0.70 -7.08
CA LEU A 137 -5.04 0.10 -8.29
C LEU A 137 -3.89 -0.40 -9.16
N TYR A 138 -4.08 -0.46 -10.48
CA TYR A 138 -3.04 -0.88 -11.40
C TYR A 138 -3.04 -0.06 -12.69
N ARG A 139 -1.87 0.07 -13.32
CA ARG A 139 -1.69 0.73 -14.62
C ARG A 139 -2.11 -0.21 -15.75
N ALA A 140 -3.22 0.10 -16.41
CA ALA A 140 -3.75 -0.72 -17.51
C ALA A 140 -2.83 -0.77 -18.74
N SER A 141 -1.94 0.22 -18.91
CA SER A 141 -0.89 0.20 -19.95
C SER A 141 0.27 -0.75 -19.63
N ARG A 142 0.35 -1.27 -18.40
CA ARG A 142 1.44 -2.13 -17.95
C ARG A 142 1.01 -3.56 -17.68
N LEU A 143 -0.24 -3.75 -17.27
CA LEU A 143 -0.76 -5.02 -16.78
C LEU A 143 -2.17 -5.27 -17.31
N GLU A 144 -2.43 -6.48 -17.76
CA GLU A 144 -3.74 -7.02 -18.04
C GLU A 144 -4.24 -7.81 -16.81
N LEU A 145 -5.39 -7.41 -16.24
CA LEU A 145 -6.04 -8.18 -15.19
C LEU A 145 -6.73 -9.39 -15.80
N THR A 146 -6.30 -10.59 -15.42
CA THR A 146 -6.83 -11.86 -15.97
C THR A 146 -7.84 -12.53 -15.06
N ASP A 147 -7.68 -12.41 -13.73
CA ASP A 147 -8.64 -12.90 -12.71
C ASP A 147 -8.52 -12.11 -11.44
N THR A 148 -9.63 -12.03 -10.68
CA THR A 148 -9.63 -11.39 -9.37
C THR A 148 -10.77 -11.91 -8.49
N LYS A 149 -10.54 -12.02 -7.18
CA LYS A 149 -11.56 -12.45 -6.22
C LYS A 149 -11.26 -11.99 -4.79
N PRO A 150 -12.30 -11.77 -3.97
CA PRO A 150 -12.16 -11.70 -2.52
C PRO A 150 -11.91 -13.10 -1.96
N CYS A 151 -10.98 -13.22 -1.03
CA CYS A 151 -10.65 -14.48 -0.38
C CYS A 151 -10.94 -14.38 1.10
N HIS A 152 -12.08 -14.95 1.51
CA HIS A 152 -12.56 -14.91 2.89
C HIS A 152 -11.60 -15.62 3.86
N LEU A 153 -11.55 -15.09 5.07
CA LEU A 153 -10.88 -15.72 6.20
C LEU A 153 -11.87 -16.60 6.96
N TYR A 154 -11.39 -17.74 7.41
CA TYR A 154 -12.18 -18.72 8.16
C TYR A 154 -11.55 -19.02 9.51
N ALA A 155 -12.38 -19.14 10.54
CA ALA A 155 -12.01 -19.62 11.86
C ALA A 155 -11.68 -21.15 11.82
N GLU A 156 -11.23 -21.70 12.93
CA GLU A 156 -10.88 -23.14 13.02
C GLU A 156 -12.08 -24.04 12.79
N ASP A 157 -13.26 -23.61 13.17
CA ASP A 157 -14.52 -24.31 12.95
C ASP A 157 -15.09 -24.13 11.53
N SER A 158 -14.30 -23.55 10.62
CA SER A 158 -14.66 -23.22 9.24
C SER A 158 -15.77 -22.17 9.09
N SER A 159 -16.15 -21.47 10.16
CA SER A 159 -17.04 -20.32 10.04
C SER A 159 -16.33 -19.13 9.41
N ALA A 160 -17.06 -18.35 8.60
CA ALA A 160 -16.53 -17.12 8.01
C ALA A 160 -16.26 -16.08 9.11
N MET A 161 -15.07 -15.49 9.07
CA MET A 161 -14.67 -14.45 10.02
C MET A 161 -15.22 -13.09 9.55
N ALA A 162 -15.85 -12.35 10.45
CA ALA A 162 -16.23 -10.96 10.21
C ALA A 162 -14.98 -10.08 10.26
N THR A 163 -14.28 -9.96 9.13
CA THR A 163 -13.04 -9.18 8.95
C THR A 163 -12.79 -8.93 7.46
N ARG A 164 -11.74 -8.19 7.13
CA ARG A 164 -11.34 -7.92 5.74
C ARG A 164 -10.93 -9.21 5.05
N ASP A 165 -11.32 -9.33 3.80
CA ASP A 165 -10.86 -10.38 2.90
C ASP A 165 -9.43 -10.09 2.42
N ILE A 166 -8.73 -11.14 1.98
CA ILE A 166 -7.53 -10.98 1.17
C ILE A 166 -7.98 -10.77 -0.27
N LEU A 167 -7.58 -9.66 -0.89
CA LEU A 167 -7.86 -9.40 -2.29
C LEU A 167 -6.79 -10.10 -3.14
N LEU A 168 -7.22 -11.06 -3.97
CA LEU A 168 -6.37 -11.70 -4.96
C LEU A 168 -6.61 -11.05 -6.33
N ALA A 169 -5.52 -10.65 -7.00
CA ALA A 169 -5.55 -10.16 -8.37
C ALA A 169 -4.45 -10.84 -9.19
N HIS A 170 -4.83 -11.50 -10.26
CA HIS A 170 -3.95 -12.20 -11.17
C HIS A 170 -3.77 -11.38 -12.45
N PHE A 171 -2.52 -11.20 -12.86
CA PHE A 171 -2.16 -10.33 -13.96
C PHE A 171 -1.26 -11.02 -14.97
N ARG A 172 -1.32 -10.50 -16.20
CA ARG A 172 -0.35 -10.77 -17.26
C ARG A 172 0.34 -9.46 -17.64
N ALA A 173 1.67 -9.47 -17.68
CA ALA A 173 2.43 -8.37 -18.25
C ALA A 173 2.47 -8.44 -19.78
N SER A 174 2.92 -7.35 -20.44
CA SER A 174 2.94 -7.23 -21.89
C SER A 174 3.75 -8.30 -22.61
N GLU A 175 4.74 -8.90 -21.96
CA GLU A 175 5.60 -9.95 -22.50
C GLU A 175 5.09 -11.37 -22.19
N GLY A 176 3.92 -11.47 -21.55
CA GLY A 176 3.24 -12.74 -21.28
C GLY A 176 3.52 -13.32 -19.88
N GLU A 177 4.34 -12.65 -19.05
CA GLU A 177 4.60 -13.10 -17.68
C GLU A 177 3.35 -13.02 -16.83
N GLU A 178 3.04 -14.12 -16.17
CA GLU A 178 1.94 -14.21 -15.22
C GLU A 178 2.43 -13.98 -13.78
N MET A 179 1.64 -13.22 -13.02
CA MET A 179 1.92 -12.91 -11.63
C MET A 179 0.63 -12.68 -10.85
N ALA A 180 0.69 -12.87 -9.54
CA ALA A 180 -0.42 -12.58 -8.65
C ALA A 180 -0.01 -11.63 -7.53
N PHE A 181 -0.90 -10.68 -7.22
CA PHE A 181 -0.79 -9.80 -6.08
C PHE A 181 -1.89 -10.11 -5.08
N LEU A 182 -1.50 -10.20 -3.79
CA LEU A 182 -2.38 -10.46 -2.67
C LEU A 182 -2.35 -9.23 -1.75
N VAL A 183 -3.45 -8.49 -1.65
CA VAL A 183 -3.55 -7.33 -0.76
C VAL A 183 -4.23 -7.75 0.53
N ASN A 184 -3.59 -7.44 1.66
CA ASN A 184 -3.96 -7.90 2.99
C ASN A 184 -4.20 -6.72 3.94
N HIS A 185 -5.13 -6.90 4.87
CA HIS A 185 -5.22 -6.11 6.09
C HIS A 185 -5.66 -7.03 7.22
N HIS A 186 -4.71 -7.53 7.99
CA HIS A 186 -4.96 -8.52 9.04
C HIS A 186 -5.70 -7.93 10.24
N PRO A 187 -6.37 -8.76 11.06
CA PRO A 187 -7.05 -8.30 12.26
C PRO A 187 -6.11 -7.52 13.20
N SER A 188 -6.58 -6.34 13.63
CA SER A 188 -5.79 -5.46 14.49
C SER A 188 -5.58 -6.01 15.90
N LYS A 189 -4.63 -5.44 16.65
CA LYS A 189 -4.39 -5.74 18.07
C LYS A 189 -5.45 -5.14 19.00
N TYR A 190 -6.54 -4.58 18.47
CA TYR A 190 -7.63 -3.99 19.26
C TYR A 190 -8.25 -5.04 20.19
N GLY A 191 -8.46 -4.65 21.45
CA GLY A 191 -8.93 -5.57 22.50
C GLY A 191 -7.81 -6.40 23.17
N GLY A 192 -6.55 -6.20 22.75
CA GLY A 192 -5.37 -6.88 23.29
C GLY A 192 -4.68 -7.77 22.27
N ALA A 193 -3.35 -7.71 22.25
CA ALA A 193 -2.53 -8.45 21.29
C ALA A 193 -2.75 -9.96 21.37
N ALA A 194 -2.75 -10.53 22.59
CA ALA A 194 -2.95 -11.97 22.81
C ALA A 194 -4.36 -12.45 22.41
N VAL A 195 -5.39 -11.63 22.65
CA VAL A 195 -6.79 -11.97 22.30
C VAL A 195 -7.00 -12.00 20.79
N SER A 196 -6.35 -11.11 20.08
CA SER A 196 -6.48 -10.99 18.62
C SER A 196 -5.47 -11.85 17.83
N GLU A 197 -4.45 -12.41 18.47
CA GLU A 197 -3.40 -13.20 17.83
C GLU A 197 -3.93 -14.43 17.06
N PRO A 198 -4.86 -15.25 17.59
CA PRO A 198 -5.40 -16.39 16.83
C PRO A 198 -6.05 -15.95 15.50
N ARG A 199 -6.72 -14.80 15.50
CA ARG A 199 -7.34 -14.25 14.27
C ARG A 199 -6.28 -13.83 13.24
N ARG A 200 -5.16 -13.22 13.67
CA ARG A 200 -4.03 -12.89 12.78
C ARG A 200 -3.36 -14.16 12.25
N GLN A 201 -3.19 -15.16 13.10
CA GLN A 201 -2.64 -16.47 12.69
C GLN A 201 -3.49 -17.09 11.58
N ARG A 202 -4.82 -17.07 11.68
CA ARG A 202 -5.72 -17.54 10.62
C ARG A 202 -5.54 -16.78 9.31
N ALA A 203 -5.32 -15.47 9.37
CA ALA A 203 -5.05 -14.67 8.18
C ALA A 203 -3.71 -15.08 7.51
N VAL A 204 -2.68 -15.34 8.29
CA VAL A 204 -1.38 -15.85 7.78
C VAL A 204 -1.53 -17.23 7.15
N VAL A 205 -2.27 -18.15 7.81
CA VAL A 205 -2.56 -19.49 7.25
C VAL A 205 -3.30 -19.36 5.91
N ARG A 206 -4.31 -18.47 5.87
CA ARG A 206 -5.07 -18.23 4.63
C ARG A 206 -4.20 -17.68 3.52
N LEU A 207 -3.32 -16.74 3.83
CA LEU A 207 -2.35 -16.20 2.87
C LEU A 207 -1.45 -17.30 2.29
N LYS A 208 -0.97 -18.22 3.15
CA LYS A 208 -0.18 -19.39 2.72
C LYS A 208 -0.98 -20.28 1.77
N GLU A 209 -2.20 -20.67 2.15
CA GLU A 209 -3.08 -21.51 1.32
C GLU A 209 -3.29 -20.91 -0.08
N LEU A 210 -3.47 -19.60 -0.16
CA LEU A 210 -3.63 -18.88 -1.44
C LEU A 210 -2.34 -18.93 -2.26
N ALA A 211 -1.19 -18.68 -1.65
CA ALA A 211 0.10 -18.76 -2.33
C ALA A 211 0.38 -20.18 -2.85
N ASP A 212 0.13 -21.20 -2.04
CA ASP A 212 0.30 -22.61 -2.42
C ASP A 212 -0.65 -23.00 -3.58
N SER A 213 -1.91 -22.55 -3.50
CA SER A 213 -2.90 -22.80 -4.55
C SER A 213 -2.50 -22.14 -5.89
N LEU A 214 -2.00 -20.90 -5.85
CA LEU A 214 -1.50 -20.21 -7.04
C LEU A 214 -0.30 -20.94 -7.64
N ALA A 215 0.67 -21.33 -6.82
CA ALA A 215 1.83 -22.10 -7.26
C ALA A 215 1.41 -23.45 -7.86
N GLY A 216 0.40 -24.10 -7.29
CA GLY A 216 -0.16 -25.37 -7.77
C GLY A 216 -0.79 -25.29 -9.19
N ILE A 217 -1.25 -24.13 -9.60
CA ILE A 217 -1.78 -23.88 -10.97
C ILE A 217 -0.74 -23.23 -11.90
N GLY A 218 0.53 -23.14 -11.48
CA GLY A 218 1.63 -22.64 -12.28
C GLY A 218 1.93 -21.15 -12.15
N VAL A 219 1.17 -20.39 -11.33
CA VAL A 219 1.46 -18.99 -11.03
C VAL A 219 2.51 -18.92 -9.93
N THR A 220 3.77 -18.77 -10.32
CA THR A 220 4.90 -18.84 -9.39
C THR A 220 5.42 -17.48 -8.95
N ARG A 221 5.11 -16.40 -9.68
CA ARG A 221 5.49 -15.04 -9.33
C ARG A 221 4.41 -14.39 -8.47
N ILE A 222 4.49 -14.61 -7.15
CA ILE A 222 3.49 -14.16 -6.20
C ILE A 222 4.12 -13.10 -5.28
N LEU A 223 3.40 -12.00 -5.07
CA LEU A 223 3.76 -10.98 -4.09
C LEU A 223 2.55 -10.62 -3.25
N ALA A 224 2.68 -10.77 -1.94
CA ALA A 224 1.71 -10.29 -0.98
C ALA A 224 2.18 -8.97 -0.36
N MET A 225 1.24 -8.07 -0.14
CA MET A 225 1.46 -6.78 0.52
C MET A 225 0.34 -6.50 1.50
N GLY A 226 0.63 -5.78 2.57
CA GLY A 226 -0.43 -5.43 3.49
C GLY A 226 0.02 -4.87 4.82
N ASP A 227 -0.98 -4.37 5.56
CA ASP A 227 -0.91 -4.13 6.98
C ASP A 227 -1.18 -5.46 7.71
N MET A 228 -0.12 -6.06 8.23
CA MET A 228 -0.20 -7.35 8.91
C MET A 228 -0.57 -7.21 10.40
N ASN A 229 -0.68 -5.97 10.90
CA ASN A 229 -0.98 -5.66 12.29
C ASN A 229 -0.07 -6.39 13.30
N ASP A 230 1.13 -6.80 12.85
CA ASP A 230 2.17 -7.41 13.66
C ASP A 230 3.55 -7.17 13.03
N THR A 231 4.61 -7.32 13.82
CA THR A 231 5.98 -7.06 13.36
C THR A 231 6.62 -8.31 12.72
N PRO A 232 7.65 -8.17 11.88
CA PRO A 232 8.39 -9.29 11.29
C PRO A 232 8.92 -10.32 12.30
N ALA A 233 9.11 -9.90 13.56
CA ALA A 233 9.58 -10.80 14.63
C ALA A 233 8.56 -11.86 15.04
N ASN A 234 7.27 -11.72 14.70
CA ASN A 234 6.28 -12.70 15.10
C ASN A 234 6.56 -14.05 14.41
N PRO A 235 6.76 -15.13 15.19
CA PRO A 235 7.08 -16.45 14.63
C PRO A 235 6.01 -17.02 13.72
N VAL A 236 4.79 -16.48 13.72
CA VAL A 236 3.70 -16.90 12.83
C VAL A 236 4.09 -16.80 11.35
N TYR A 237 4.95 -15.84 10.97
CA TYR A 237 5.35 -15.68 9.57
C TYR A 237 6.23 -16.82 9.04
N ARG A 238 6.82 -17.65 9.92
CA ARG A 238 7.50 -18.89 9.50
C ARG A 238 6.55 -19.89 8.83
N LEU A 239 5.25 -19.79 9.11
CA LEU A 239 4.23 -20.59 8.42
C LEU A 239 4.18 -20.31 6.91
N LEU A 240 4.58 -19.12 6.47
CA LEU A 240 4.61 -18.75 5.05
C LEU A 240 5.74 -19.43 4.27
N GLU A 241 6.80 -19.85 4.95
CA GLU A 241 7.92 -20.56 4.33
C GLU A 241 7.54 -22.00 3.91
N PRO A 242 8.07 -22.50 2.79
CA PRO A 242 8.94 -21.82 1.83
C PRO A 242 8.18 -21.02 0.76
N SER A 243 6.86 -20.93 0.81
CA SER A 243 6.00 -20.38 -0.24
C SER A 243 6.21 -18.87 -0.43
N LEU A 244 6.38 -18.14 0.67
CA LEU A 244 6.59 -16.69 0.69
C LEU A 244 7.67 -16.30 1.70
N ARG A 245 8.67 -15.53 1.27
CA ARG A 245 9.70 -14.94 2.15
C ARG A 245 9.31 -13.52 2.56
N ASN A 246 9.57 -13.13 3.81
CA ASN A 246 9.35 -11.78 4.31
C ASN A 246 10.44 -10.84 3.79
N LEU A 247 10.04 -9.71 3.18
CA LEU A 247 10.96 -8.71 2.62
C LEU A 247 11.20 -7.51 3.58
N ALA A 248 10.54 -7.52 4.73
CA ALA A 248 10.64 -6.43 5.72
C ALA A 248 11.72 -6.69 6.79
N GLU A 249 12.33 -7.87 6.85
CA GLU A 249 13.24 -8.26 7.93
C GLU A 249 14.47 -7.35 8.08
N ASP A 250 15.06 -6.91 6.97
CA ASP A 250 16.24 -6.03 7.02
C ASP A 250 15.90 -4.66 7.61
N LEU A 251 14.78 -4.08 7.21
CA LEU A 251 14.29 -2.81 7.77
C LEU A 251 13.94 -2.97 9.25
N TYR A 252 13.32 -4.08 9.63
CA TYR A 252 13.00 -4.37 11.01
C TYR A 252 14.26 -4.47 11.90
N ARG A 253 15.29 -5.16 11.43
CA ARG A 253 16.59 -5.26 12.13
C ARG A 253 17.30 -3.90 12.28
N GLN A 254 17.02 -2.95 11.37
CA GLN A 254 17.52 -1.57 11.43
C GLN A 254 16.70 -0.68 12.37
N GLY A 255 15.62 -1.19 12.98
CA GLY A 255 14.73 -0.42 13.84
C GLY A 255 13.78 0.51 13.10
N GLU A 256 13.60 0.29 11.77
CA GLU A 256 12.64 1.04 10.96
C GLU A 256 11.20 0.58 11.21
N GLY A 257 10.24 1.47 10.96
CA GLY A 257 8.82 1.17 11.15
C GLY A 257 7.93 2.03 10.27
N THR A 258 6.71 1.60 10.05
CA THR A 258 5.70 2.32 9.25
C THR A 258 4.74 3.12 10.10
N ILE A 259 4.52 2.73 11.35
CA ILE A 259 3.74 3.47 12.34
C ILE A 259 4.63 3.90 13.51
N LYS A 260 4.18 4.88 14.28
CA LYS A 260 4.85 5.26 15.54
C LYS A 260 3.86 5.14 16.69
N TYR A 261 4.14 4.22 17.61
CA TYR A 261 3.33 3.97 18.80
C TYR A 261 4.17 4.13 20.06
N ASP A 262 3.70 4.91 21.01
CA ASP A 262 4.37 5.20 22.29
C ASP A 262 5.87 5.57 22.15
N GLY A 263 6.16 6.40 21.14
CA GLY A 263 7.51 6.86 20.84
C GLY A 263 8.39 5.90 20.02
N ALA A 264 7.99 4.65 19.87
CA ALA A 264 8.72 3.64 19.09
C ALA A 264 8.14 3.49 17.68
N TRP A 265 9.02 3.27 16.70
CA TRP A 265 8.62 2.89 15.37
C TRP A 265 8.33 1.39 15.33
N GLU A 266 7.17 1.00 14.79
CA GLU A 266 6.79 -0.39 14.55
C GLU A 266 6.61 -0.63 13.05
N LEU A 267 7.19 -1.71 12.55
CA LEU A 267 7.06 -2.15 11.16
C LEU A 267 5.96 -3.19 11.08
N ILE A 268 4.77 -2.79 10.64
CA ILE A 268 3.59 -3.67 10.53
C ILE A 268 3.06 -3.79 9.10
N ASP A 269 3.50 -2.89 8.21
CA ASP A 269 3.23 -2.97 6.78
C ASP A 269 4.38 -3.70 6.10
N MET A 270 4.09 -4.76 5.34
CA MET A 270 5.10 -5.67 4.81
C MET A 270 4.81 -6.10 3.38
N PHE A 271 5.88 -6.50 2.69
CA PHE A 271 5.83 -7.29 1.47
C PHE A 271 6.35 -8.72 1.74
N PHE A 272 5.70 -9.69 1.10
CA PHE A 272 6.16 -11.08 1.04
C PHE A 272 6.23 -11.51 -0.43
N ALA A 273 7.25 -12.28 -0.79
CA ALA A 273 7.46 -12.69 -2.17
C ALA A 273 7.74 -14.19 -2.27
N SER A 274 7.17 -14.85 -3.28
CA SER A 274 7.51 -16.22 -3.61
C SER A 274 8.98 -16.33 -4.05
N PRO A 275 9.59 -17.52 -3.97
CA PRO A 275 11.01 -17.70 -4.37
C PRO A 275 11.31 -17.27 -5.81
N SER A 276 10.36 -17.44 -6.73
CA SER A 276 10.49 -17.05 -8.14
C SER A 276 10.28 -15.55 -8.39
N ALA A 277 9.69 -14.84 -7.44
CA ALA A 277 9.48 -13.40 -7.55
C ALA A 277 10.76 -12.63 -7.22
N ARG A 278 11.40 -12.09 -8.25
CA ARG A 278 12.59 -11.25 -8.10
C ARG A 278 12.18 -9.85 -7.68
N THR A 279 12.78 -9.34 -6.61
CA THR A 279 12.45 -8.01 -6.08
C THR A 279 13.70 -7.24 -5.70
N GLY A 280 13.63 -5.92 -5.78
CA GLY A 280 14.56 -5.03 -5.10
C GLY A 280 14.33 -5.00 -3.59
N PRO A 281 15.05 -4.15 -2.86
CA PRO A 281 14.83 -3.96 -1.43
C PRO A 281 13.49 -3.26 -1.17
N MET A 282 12.81 -3.65 -0.08
CA MET A 282 11.66 -2.93 0.45
C MET A 282 12.09 -1.56 1.00
N ARG A 283 11.26 -0.55 0.83
CA ARG A 283 11.50 0.82 1.30
C ARG A 283 10.29 1.34 2.05
N ILE A 284 10.54 2.17 3.06
CA ILE A 284 9.52 2.98 3.73
C ILE A 284 9.61 4.40 3.20
N LEU A 285 8.52 4.92 2.67
CA LEU A 285 8.49 6.26 2.09
C LEU A 285 8.19 7.30 3.17
N ARG A 286 9.24 7.97 3.65
CA ARG A 286 9.16 9.09 4.61
C ARG A 286 8.77 10.38 3.89
N VAL A 287 7.56 10.43 3.35
CA VAL A 287 7.06 11.59 2.61
C VAL A 287 6.96 12.80 3.53
N PRO A 288 7.67 13.92 3.28
CA PRO A 288 7.79 15.02 4.25
C PRO A 288 6.46 15.59 4.74
N PHE A 289 5.47 15.74 3.86
CA PHE A 289 4.16 16.30 4.21
C PHE A 289 3.20 15.29 4.89
N LEU A 290 3.61 14.01 5.02
CA LEU A 290 2.92 13.02 5.83
C LEU A 290 3.42 12.98 7.28
N LEU A 291 4.48 13.70 7.59
CA LEU A 291 5.12 13.65 8.89
C LEU A 291 4.89 14.94 9.68
N THR A 292 4.84 14.80 10.99
CA THR A 292 4.74 15.92 11.94
C THR A 292 5.68 15.66 13.11
N PRO A 293 6.17 16.73 13.82
CA PRO A 293 6.89 16.54 15.06
C PRO A 293 6.06 15.74 16.07
N ASP A 294 6.68 14.78 16.71
CA ASP A 294 6.09 14.08 17.84
C ASP A 294 6.25 14.92 19.10
N THR A 295 5.16 15.53 19.55
CA THR A 295 5.18 16.44 20.72
C THR A 295 5.28 15.71 22.06
N ALA A 296 5.05 14.38 22.08
CA ALA A 296 5.17 13.56 23.29
C ALA A 296 6.54 12.86 23.38
N HIS A 297 7.14 12.56 22.21
CA HIS A 297 8.41 11.84 22.12
C HIS A 297 9.33 12.50 21.08
N ALA A 298 10.60 12.14 21.05
CA ALA A 298 11.56 12.70 20.11
C ALA A 298 11.25 12.33 18.63
N GLY A 299 11.61 13.23 17.73
CA GLY A 299 11.57 13.00 16.28
C GLY A 299 10.22 13.25 15.62
N LEU A 300 9.99 12.59 14.51
CA LEU A 300 8.78 12.72 13.71
C LEU A 300 7.86 11.51 13.87
N LYS A 301 6.59 11.70 13.55
CA LYS A 301 5.58 10.64 13.43
C LYS A 301 4.67 10.92 12.24
N PRO A 302 3.95 9.92 11.72
CA PRO A 302 2.92 10.14 10.71
C PRO A 302 1.84 11.10 11.23
N LEU A 303 1.40 12.00 10.36
CA LEU A 303 0.30 12.93 10.64
C LEU A 303 -1.02 12.25 10.26
N ARG A 304 -1.66 11.67 11.26
CA ARG A 304 -2.95 11.00 11.10
C ARG A 304 -4.10 11.99 10.86
N THR A 305 -5.20 11.47 10.35
CA THR A 305 -6.40 12.27 10.05
C THR A 305 -7.04 12.83 11.32
N TYR A 306 -7.11 12.02 12.39
CA TYR A 306 -7.67 12.41 13.69
C TYR A 306 -6.79 11.97 14.86
N SER A 307 -6.90 12.70 15.97
CA SER A 307 -6.45 12.24 17.28
C SER A 307 -7.63 12.32 18.24
N GLY A 308 -8.17 11.16 18.65
CA GLY A 308 -9.47 11.11 19.29
C GLY A 308 -10.54 11.80 18.42
N PRO A 309 -11.36 12.70 18.95
CA PRO A 309 -12.37 13.43 18.17
C PRO A 309 -11.79 14.60 17.35
N ARG A 310 -10.54 15.00 17.60
CA ARG A 310 -9.93 16.19 16.99
C ARG A 310 -9.42 15.90 15.59
N TYR A 311 -9.92 16.63 14.59
CA TYR A 311 -9.39 16.63 13.22
C TYR A 311 -8.02 17.31 13.16
N LEU A 312 -7.02 16.60 12.66
CA LEU A 312 -5.65 17.09 12.50
C LEU A 312 -5.33 17.50 11.05
N GLY A 313 -6.11 17.02 10.09
CA GLY A 313 -5.90 17.31 8.67
C GLY A 313 -4.77 16.51 8.01
N GLY A 314 -4.26 15.48 8.69
CA GLY A 314 -3.33 14.53 8.10
C GLY A 314 -4.02 13.49 7.24
N VAL A 315 -3.26 12.50 6.78
CA VAL A 315 -3.73 11.51 5.82
C VAL A 315 -3.79 10.12 6.43
N SER A 316 -2.74 9.71 7.14
CA SER A 316 -2.64 8.37 7.72
C SER A 316 -1.66 8.35 8.88
N ASP A 317 -1.85 7.41 9.79
CA ASP A 317 -0.90 7.04 10.84
C ASP A 317 0.15 6.02 10.36
N HIS A 318 0.10 5.63 9.07
CA HIS A 318 1.09 4.79 8.42
C HIS A 318 1.92 5.56 7.40
N CYS A 319 3.21 5.21 7.28
CA CYS A 319 4.03 5.57 6.13
C CYS A 319 3.85 4.51 5.02
N PRO A 320 3.75 4.93 3.74
CA PRO A 320 3.71 3.97 2.63
C PRO A 320 4.98 3.13 2.55
N ILE A 321 4.85 1.92 2.00
CA ILE A 321 5.98 1.07 1.63
C ILE A 321 6.02 0.86 0.13
N SER A 322 7.21 0.69 -0.44
CA SER A 322 7.40 0.45 -1.87
C SER A 322 8.46 -0.60 -2.15
N ILE A 323 8.36 -1.20 -3.32
CA ILE A 323 9.33 -2.19 -3.81
C ILE A 323 9.34 -2.20 -5.34
N THR A 324 10.47 -2.58 -5.93
CA THR A 324 10.58 -2.92 -7.35
C THR A 324 10.41 -4.42 -7.53
N PHE A 325 9.57 -4.82 -8.44
CA PHE A 325 9.31 -6.20 -8.84
C PHE A 325 9.81 -6.39 -10.28
N TYR A 326 10.76 -7.31 -10.50
CA TYR A 326 11.34 -7.57 -11.81
C TYR A 326 10.54 -8.62 -12.57
N LEU A 327 10.16 -8.29 -13.80
CA LEU A 327 9.45 -9.18 -14.74
C LEU A 327 10.37 -10.26 -15.33
#